data_81f612b9b2c4f21c9d50d7afe2a553ab
#
_entry.id   81f612b9b2c4f21c9d50d7afe2a553ab
#
_cell.length_a   1.000
_cell.length_b   1.000
_cell.length_c   1.000
_cell.angle_alpha   90.00
_cell.angle_beta   90.00
_cell.angle_gamma   90.00
#
_symmetry.space_group_name_H-M   'P 1'
#
loop_
_entity.id
_entity.type
_entity.pdbx_description
1 polymer ?
#
loop_
_entity_poly.entity_id
_entity_poly.type
_entity_poly.pdbx_seq_one_letter_code
_entity_poly.pdbx_strand_id
1 'polypeptide(L)'
;MKVILIGAGRLATNLGKALLEAGHDILQVYSRTMESASALATLAGGAPVTEIEKVRNDADVYIISVKDSVLPDLVQSFCSGRSTKVFLHTAGSVNMDVFAGMALHYGVFYPMQSFSKEKTVSFHDIPCFVEANDDYAHDVLMQLAQSLTPKIYQLSSEDRKYLHLSAVFACNFVNHCYAVSYDILKKHGIPFDVMLPLIDETARKVHVLTPQEAQTGPAVRYDQNVIRAQSSLLRDNPLLKDIYERMSMNIHRMSEEK
;
A
#
# COMPACT_ATOMS: atom_id res chain seq x y z
N MET A 1 3.49 -18.48 15.19
CA MET A 1 4.68 -17.68 15.62
C MET A 1 4.24 -16.61 16.59
N LYS A 2 5.16 -16.17 17.46
CA LYS A 2 4.98 -15.00 18.32
C LYS A 2 5.35 -13.74 17.56
N VAL A 3 4.44 -12.80 17.43
CA VAL A 3 4.62 -11.58 16.61
C VAL A 3 4.44 -10.34 17.47
N ILE A 4 5.26 -9.33 17.22
CA ILE A 4 5.05 -7.96 17.71
C ILE A 4 4.79 -7.05 16.52
N LEU A 5 3.68 -6.30 16.59
CA LEU A 5 3.32 -5.30 15.59
C LEU A 5 3.80 -3.92 16.04
N ILE A 6 4.58 -3.25 15.21
CA ILE A 6 5.09 -1.89 15.45
C ILE A 6 4.41 -0.95 14.44
N GLY A 7 3.48 -0.15 14.93
CA GLY A 7 2.57 0.67 14.15
C GLY A 7 1.13 0.16 14.22
N ALA A 8 0.16 1.10 14.17
CA ALA A 8 -1.28 0.82 14.22
C ALA A 8 -2.02 1.57 13.08
N GLY A 9 -1.39 1.58 11.89
CA GLY A 9 -1.95 2.15 10.67
C GLY A 9 -2.98 1.22 10.00
N ARG A 10 -3.47 1.62 8.82
CA ARG A 10 -4.46 0.86 8.04
C ARG A 10 -3.98 -0.54 7.67
N LEU A 11 -2.73 -0.65 7.19
CA LEU A 11 -2.12 -1.94 6.87
C LEU A 11 -1.93 -2.77 8.13
N ALA A 12 -1.33 -2.22 9.20
CA ALA A 12 -1.13 -2.93 10.46
C ALA A 12 -2.44 -3.48 11.05
N THR A 13 -3.55 -2.73 10.91
CA THR A 13 -4.88 -3.17 11.38
C THR A 13 -5.38 -4.40 10.61
N ASN A 14 -5.28 -4.39 9.28
CA ASN A 14 -5.69 -5.53 8.47
C ASN A 14 -4.74 -6.73 8.63
N LEU A 15 -3.43 -6.47 8.68
CA LEU A 15 -2.41 -7.51 8.87
C LEU A 15 -2.54 -8.18 10.25
N GLY A 16 -2.76 -7.40 11.32
CA GLY A 16 -2.94 -7.94 12.67
C GLY A 16 -4.13 -8.88 12.77
N LYS A 17 -5.26 -8.53 12.15
CA LYS A 17 -6.43 -9.42 12.08
C LYS A 17 -6.11 -10.71 11.32
N ALA A 18 -5.48 -10.61 10.16
CA ALA A 18 -5.12 -11.76 9.33
C ALA A 18 -4.14 -12.70 10.04
N LEU A 19 -3.16 -12.14 10.76
CA LEU A 19 -2.21 -12.93 11.57
C LEU A 19 -2.92 -13.68 12.70
N LEU A 20 -3.85 -13.02 13.40
CA LEU A 20 -4.65 -13.67 14.46
C LEU A 20 -5.50 -14.82 13.87
N GLU A 21 -6.19 -14.58 12.75
CA GLU A 21 -7.00 -15.58 12.04
C GLU A 21 -6.15 -16.76 11.55
N ALA A 22 -4.90 -16.51 11.16
CA ALA A 22 -3.93 -17.54 10.77
C ALA A 22 -3.30 -18.29 11.96
N GLY A 23 -3.70 -17.98 13.21
CA GLY A 23 -3.23 -18.65 14.42
C GLY A 23 -1.88 -18.19 14.94
N HIS A 24 -1.43 -16.99 14.56
CA HIS A 24 -0.25 -16.36 15.16
C HIS A 24 -0.60 -15.72 16.52
N ASP A 25 0.38 -15.72 17.42
CA ASP A 25 0.27 -15.11 18.75
C ASP A 25 0.80 -13.67 18.71
N ILE A 26 -0.08 -12.68 18.70
CA ILE A 26 0.32 -11.29 18.76
C ILE A 26 0.61 -10.92 20.22
N LEU A 27 1.88 -10.81 20.56
CA LEU A 27 2.29 -10.54 21.94
C LEU A 27 2.03 -9.10 22.35
N GLN A 28 2.35 -8.14 21.45
CA GLN A 28 2.21 -6.72 21.71
C GLN A 28 1.92 -5.95 20.41
N VAL A 29 1.24 -4.83 20.59
CA VAL A 29 1.04 -3.81 19.56
C VAL A 29 1.64 -2.50 20.06
N TYR A 30 2.67 -2.02 19.39
CA TYR A 30 3.27 -0.72 19.67
C TYR A 30 2.66 0.36 18.79
N SER A 31 2.31 1.50 19.39
CA SER A 31 1.98 2.73 18.67
C SER A 31 2.38 3.96 19.49
N ARG A 32 2.55 5.12 18.84
CA ARG A 32 2.88 6.39 19.51
C ARG A 32 1.79 6.86 20.48
N THR A 33 0.56 6.43 20.30
CA THR A 33 -0.56 6.75 21.16
C THR A 33 -1.19 5.47 21.71
N MET A 34 -1.57 5.49 23.00
CA MET A 34 -2.24 4.36 23.65
C MET A 34 -3.59 4.06 22.99
N GLU A 35 -4.31 5.08 22.54
CA GLU A 35 -5.55 4.91 21.81
C GLU A 35 -5.38 4.02 20.57
N SER A 36 -4.40 4.34 19.71
CA SER A 36 -4.15 3.56 18.49
C SER A 36 -3.63 2.15 18.80
N ALA A 37 -2.75 2.02 19.81
CA ALA A 37 -2.24 0.72 20.25
C ALA A 37 -3.36 -0.18 20.77
N SER A 38 -4.22 0.36 21.65
CA SER A 38 -5.35 -0.35 22.24
C SER A 38 -6.41 -0.73 21.19
N ALA A 39 -6.71 0.18 20.26
CA ALA A 39 -7.66 -0.09 19.17
C ALA A 39 -7.23 -1.28 18.33
N LEU A 40 -5.94 -1.36 17.96
CA LEU A 40 -5.42 -2.50 17.21
C LEU A 40 -5.31 -3.76 18.08
N ALA A 41 -4.84 -3.65 19.33
CA ALA A 41 -4.73 -4.78 20.25
C ALA A 41 -6.09 -5.45 20.51
N THR A 42 -7.18 -4.67 20.58
CA THR A 42 -8.54 -5.20 20.69
C THR A 42 -8.94 -6.06 19.49
N LEU A 43 -8.44 -5.75 18.30
CA LEU A 43 -8.79 -6.43 17.05
C LEU A 43 -7.88 -7.62 16.72
N ALA A 44 -6.60 -7.52 17.08
CA ALA A 44 -5.56 -8.47 16.70
C ALA A 44 -5.01 -9.29 17.88
N GLY A 45 -5.44 -8.98 19.10
CA GLY A 45 -4.83 -9.54 20.30
C GLY A 45 -3.59 -8.76 20.75
N GLY A 46 -2.96 -9.24 21.81
CA GLY A 46 -1.73 -8.68 22.38
C GLY A 46 -1.94 -7.51 23.34
N ALA A 47 -0.85 -7.09 23.98
CA ALA A 47 -0.85 -5.99 24.92
C ALA A 47 -0.50 -4.66 24.20
N PRO A 48 -1.25 -3.56 24.41
CA PRO A 48 -0.90 -2.27 23.84
C PRO A 48 0.30 -1.65 24.57
N VAL A 49 1.24 -1.07 23.80
CA VAL A 49 2.48 -0.46 24.33
C VAL A 49 2.78 0.84 23.58
N THR A 50 3.25 1.86 24.33
CA THR A 50 3.67 3.16 23.75
C THR A 50 5.13 3.50 24.02
N GLU A 51 5.80 2.76 24.90
CA GLU A 51 7.20 2.95 25.27
C GLU A 51 8.04 1.85 24.63
N ILE A 52 9.09 2.21 23.91
CA ILE A 52 9.95 1.26 23.18
C ILE A 52 10.66 0.29 24.15
N GLU A 53 11.02 0.79 25.32
CA GLU A 53 11.69 0.04 26.37
C GLU A 53 10.83 -1.10 26.94
N LYS A 54 9.50 -0.94 26.85
CA LYS A 54 8.51 -1.95 27.28
C LYS A 54 8.18 -2.98 26.20
N VAL A 55 8.71 -2.80 24.99
CA VAL A 55 8.56 -3.80 23.93
C VAL A 55 9.34 -5.04 24.29
N ARG A 56 8.66 -6.20 24.33
CA ARG A 56 9.24 -7.51 24.66
C ARG A 56 10.36 -7.91 23.69
N ASN A 57 11.23 -8.82 24.11
CA ASN A 57 12.36 -9.34 23.34
C ASN A 57 12.25 -10.85 23.01
N ASP A 58 11.09 -11.46 23.28
CA ASP A 58 10.85 -12.90 23.13
C ASP A 58 9.90 -13.25 21.98
N ALA A 59 9.62 -12.30 21.09
CA ALA A 59 8.92 -12.58 19.84
C ALA A 59 9.84 -13.25 18.82
N ASP A 60 9.23 -14.01 17.92
CA ASP A 60 9.94 -14.61 16.77
C ASP A 60 10.15 -13.55 15.68
N VAL A 61 9.14 -12.70 15.46
CA VAL A 61 9.12 -11.69 14.39
C VAL A 61 8.61 -10.34 14.91
N TYR A 62 9.28 -9.27 14.48
CA TYR A 62 8.90 -7.89 14.70
C TYR A 62 8.52 -7.26 13.36
N ILE A 63 7.25 -6.87 13.18
CA ILE A 63 6.77 -6.29 11.93
C ILE A 63 6.57 -4.79 12.11
N ILE A 64 7.37 -3.99 11.39
CA ILE A 64 7.32 -2.53 11.43
C ILE A 64 6.45 -2.03 10.28
N SER A 65 5.25 -1.57 10.63
CA SER A 65 4.25 -1.04 9.70
C SER A 65 3.91 0.42 10.04
N VAL A 66 4.86 1.28 9.74
CA VAL A 66 4.79 2.73 9.96
C VAL A 66 4.89 3.47 8.61
N LYS A 67 4.79 4.80 8.62
CA LYS A 67 5.05 5.60 7.40
C LYS A 67 6.51 5.42 6.95
N ASP A 68 6.72 5.31 5.64
CA ASP A 68 8.05 5.12 5.03
C ASP A 68 9.07 6.16 5.51
N SER A 69 8.65 7.43 5.64
CA SER A 69 9.52 8.53 6.12
C SER A 69 9.94 8.44 7.58
N VAL A 70 9.27 7.62 8.39
CA VAL A 70 9.53 7.49 9.84
C VAL A 70 10.32 6.21 10.13
N LEU A 71 10.29 5.24 9.22
CA LEU A 71 10.90 3.93 9.42
C LEU A 71 12.40 3.99 9.77
N PRO A 72 13.27 4.74 9.05
CA PRO A 72 14.70 4.80 9.36
C PRO A 72 15.00 5.27 10.78
N ASP A 73 14.25 6.23 11.29
CA ASP A 73 14.47 6.80 12.62
C ASP A 73 14.11 5.82 13.76
N LEU A 74 13.25 4.84 13.48
CA LEU A 74 12.76 3.90 14.48
C LEU A 74 13.57 2.60 14.55
N VAL A 75 14.20 2.19 13.45
CA VAL A 75 14.86 0.87 13.35
C VAL A 75 15.87 0.66 14.46
N GLN A 76 16.78 1.60 14.69
CA GLN A 76 17.81 1.48 15.70
C GLN A 76 17.23 1.21 17.10
N SER A 77 16.20 1.96 17.48
CA SER A 77 15.56 1.84 18.79
C SER A 77 14.87 0.50 18.98
N PHE A 78 14.22 -0.04 17.95
CA PHE A 78 13.54 -1.33 18.04
C PHE A 78 14.50 -2.51 17.95
N CYS A 79 15.58 -2.41 17.19
CA CYS A 79 16.59 -3.49 17.09
C CYS A 79 17.49 -3.57 18.33
N SER A 80 17.67 -2.47 19.07
CA SER A 80 18.51 -2.44 20.28
C SER A 80 18.06 -3.46 21.30
N GLY A 81 19.00 -4.34 21.75
CA GLY A 81 18.73 -5.46 22.66
C GLY A 81 17.93 -6.63 22.05
N ARG A 82 17.66 -6.61 20.74
CA ARG A 82 16.88 -7.62 20.00
C ARG A 82 17.52 -7.99 18.65
N SER A 83 18.78 -7.63 18.43
CA SER A 83 19.46 -7.72 17.13
C SER A 83 19.49 -9.13 16.51
N THR A 84 19.33 -10.19 17.32
CA THR A 84 19.26 -11.59 16.87
C THR A 84 17.85 -12.06 16.49
N LYS A 85 16.87 -11.18 16.51
CA LYS A 85 15.48 -11.46 16.12
C LYS A 85 15.22 -11.10 14.67
N VAL A 86 14.12 -11.59 14.11
CA VAL A 86 13.72 -11.25 12.74
C VAL A 86 12.94 -9.95 12.73
N PHE A 87 13.42 -8.99 11.94
CA PHE A 87 12.75 -7.71 11.72
C PHE A 87 12.26 -7.60 10.29
N LEU A 88 10.98 -7.30 10.12
CA LEU A 88 10.35 -7.09 8.82
C LEU A 88 9.75 -5.68 8.75
N HIS A 89 9.87 -5.02 7.61
CA HIS A 89 9.06 -3.84 7.34
C HIS A 89 8.06 -4.08 6.21
N THR A 90 7.05 -3.22 6.13
CA THR A 90 5.97 -3.32 5.12
C THR A 90 5.98 -2.15 4.13
N ALA A 91 7.06 -1.38 4.08
CA ALA A 91 7.17 -0.20 3.22
C ALA A 91 7.44 -0.57 1.76
N GLY A 92 6.74 0.09 0.84
CA GLY A 92 6.93 -0.13 -0.60
C GLY A 92 8.18 0.55 -1.17
N SER A 93 8.58 1.70 -0.61
CA SER A 93 9.64 2.55 -1.14
C SER A 93 10.99 2.45 -0.41
N VAL A 94 11.04 1.80 0.77
CA VAL A 94 12.25 1.73 1.61
C VAL A 94 13.02 0.45 1.30
N ASN A 95 14.36 0.57 1.17
CA ASN A 95 15.24 -0.59 1.02
C ASN A 95 15.27 -1.43 2.31
N MET A 96 15.36 -2.77 2.18
CA MET A 96 15.48 -3.65 3.35
C MET A 96 16.74 -3.37 4.17
N ASP A 97 17.80 -2.85 3.54
CA ASP A 97 19.06 -2.50 4.18
C ASP A 97 18.94 -1.37 5.22
N VAL A 98 17.74 -0.79 5.39
CA VAL A 98 17.45 0.09 6.53
C VAL A 98 17.77 -0.59 7.88
N PHE A 99 17.78 -1.92 7.93
CA PHE A 99 18.15 -2.72 9.10
C PHE A 99 19.64 -3.09 9.17
N ALA A 100 20.41 -2.85 8.12
CA ALA A 100 21.81 -3.27 8.04
C ALA A 100 22.65 -2.71 9.20
N GLY A 101 23.42 -3.58 9.86
CA GLY A 101 24.20 -3.23 11.04
C GLY A 101 23.39 -3.08 12.34
N MET A 102 22.06 -3.17 12.32
CA MET A 102 21.18 -3.04 13.49
C MET A 102 20.48 -4.35 13.85
N ALA A 103 20.09 -5.14 12.85
CA ALA A 103 19.56 -6.49 13.02
C ALA A 103 20.39 -7.50 12.24
N LEU A 104 20.47 -8.74 12.73
CA LEU A 104 21.14 -9.84 12.04
C LEU A 104 20.24 -10.42 10.94
N HIS A 105 18.96 -10.62 11.25
CA HIS A 105 17.95 -11.23 10.39
C HIS A 105 16.87 -10.22 10.06
N TYR A 106 16.72 -9.88 8.80
CA TYR A 106 15.74 -8.86 8.40
C TYR A 106 15.22 -9.05 6.97
N GLY A 107 14.13 -8.37 6.68
CA GLY A 107 13.53 -8.43 5.35
C GLY A 107 12.33 -7.52 5.19
N VAL A 108 11.59 -7.80 4.14
CA VAL A 108 10.39 -7.07 3.75
C VAL A 108 9.23 -8.02 3.56
N PHE A 109 8.09 -7.68 4.15
CA PHE A 109 6.79 -8.27 3.86
C PHE A 109 5.88 -7.18 3.30
N TYR A 110 5.74 -7.12 1.98
CA TYR A 110 4.97 -6.07 1.31
C TYR A 110 3.68 -6.61 0.66
N PRO A 111 2.54 -6.56 1.36
CA PRO A 111 1.25 -6.90 0.78
C PRO A 111 0.77 -5.75 -0.13
N MET A 112 0.53 -6.06 -1.41
CA MET A 112 0.13 -5.07 -2.41
C MET A 112 -1.38 -4.88 -2.43
N GLN A 113 -1.88 -3.97 -1.60
CA GLN A 113 -3.30 -3.64 -1.51
C GLN A 113 -3.51 -2.22 -0.99
N SER A 114 -4.65 -1.65 -1.33
CA SER A 114 -5.16 -0.42 -0.70
C SER A 114 -5.96 -0.79 0.55
N PHE A 115 -5.43 -0.44 1.72
CA PHE A 115 -6.04 -0.73 3.00
C PHE A 115 -6.83 0.45 3.57
N SER A 116 -7.98 0.15 4.17
CA SER A 116 -8.72 1.06 5.04
C SER A 116 -8.96 0.38 6.41
N LYS A 117 -9.32 1.16 7.43
CA LYS A 117 -9.66 0.59 8.75
C LYS A 117 -11.08 0.03 8.78
N GLU A 118 -11.95 0.61 7.98
CA GLU A 118 -13.39 0.35 7.93
C GLU A 118 -13.73 -0.91 7.13
N LYS A 119 -12.88 -1.29 6.17
CA LYS A 119 -13.07 -2.46 5.32
C LYS A 119 -11.99 -3.49 5.58
N THR A 120 -12.36 -4.66 6.07
CA THR A 120 -11.46 -5.82 6.16
C THR A 120 -11.31 -6.44 4.78
N VAL A 121 -10.07 -6.73 4.38
CA VAL A 121 -9.74 -7.42 3.13
C VAL A 121 -9.18 -8.79 3.47
N SER A 122 -9.59 -9.82 2.73
CA SER A 122 -9.00 -11.15 2.83
C SER A 122 -7.57 -11.14 2.31
N PHE A 123 -6.61 -11.55 3.13
CA PHE A 123 -5.21 -11.65 2.72
C PHE A 123 -4.99 -12.77 1.69
N HIS A 124 -5.83 -13.78 1.65
CA HIS A 124 -5.75 -14.90 0.69
C HIS A 124 -5.64 -14.43 -0.77
N ASP A 125 -6.28 -13.31 -1.12
CA ASP A 125 -6.29 -12.79 -2.48
C ASP A 125 -5.23 -11.70 -2.73
N ILE A 126 -4.49 -11.28 -1.70
CA ILE A 126 -3.51 -10.20 -1.79
C ILE A 126 -2.15 -10.75 -2.23
N PRO A 127 -1.57 -10.26 -3.35
CA PRO A 127 -0.19 -10.54 -3.69
C PRO A 127 0.74 -9.95 -2.61
N CYS A 128 1.63 -10.79 -2.07
CA CYS A 128 2.63 -10.38 -1.10
C CYS A 128 4.02 -10.52 -1.70
N PHE A 129 4.79 -9.44 -1.64
CA PHE A 129 6.16 -9.38 -2.14
C PHE A 129 7.13 -9.47 -0.97
N VAL A 130 8.12 -10.37 -1.07
CA VAL A 130 9.02 -10.71 0.01
C VAL A 130 10.48 -10.54 -0.39
N GLU A 131 11.31 -10.14 0.55
CA GLU A 131 12.76 -10.02 0.42
C GLU A 131 13.39 -10.28 1.78
N ALA A 132 14.51 -11.00 1.85
CA ALA A 132 15.20 -11.30 3.08
C ALA A 132 16.72 -11.24 2.88
N ASN A 133 17.45 -10.88 3.93
CA ASN A 133 18.90 -10.73 3.87
C ASN A 133 19.68 -12.05 4.02
N ASP A 134 19.06 -13.06 4.62
CA ASP A 134 19.65 -14.38 4.83
C ASP A 134 18.60 -15.50 4.83
N ASP A 135 19.05 -16.75 4.81
CA ASP A 135 18.18 -17.95 4.73
C ASP A 135 17.26 -18.07 5.94
N TYR A 136 17.73 -17.73 7.14
CA TYR A 136 16.90 -17.81 8.35
C TYR A 136 15.75 -16.80 8.32
N ALA A 137 16.05 -15.55 7.96
CA ALA A 137 15.02 -14.52 7.76
C ALA A 137 14.05 -14.93 6.65
N HIS A 138 14.56 -15.51 5.55
CA HIS A 138 13.75 -16.02 4.45
C HIS A 138 12.76 -17.10 4.91
N ASP A 139 13.23 -18.11 5.62
CA ASP A 139 12.39 -19.21 6.09
C ASP A 139 11.27 -18.73 7.02
N VAL A 140 11.59 -17.86 7.97
CA VAL A 140 10.61 -17.26 8.89
C VAL A 140 9.61 -16.40 8.13
N LEU A 141 10.07 -15.58 7.19
CA LEU A 141 9.24 -14.73 6.36
C LEU A 141 8.32 -15.54 5.46
N MET A 142 8.82 -16.60 4.82
CA MET A 142 8.02 -17.49 3.99
C MET A 142 6.96 -18.24 4.79
N GLN A 143 7.28 -18.74 5.99
CA GLN A 143 6.28 -19.35 6.87
C GLN A 143 5.18 -18.37 7.25
N LEU A 144 5.52 -17.10 7.55
CA LEU A 144 4.55 -16.04 7.83
C LEU A 144 3.68 -15.77 6.60
N ALA A 145 4.29 -15.55 5.43
CA ALA A 145 3.60 -15.21 4.21
C ALA A 145 2.64 -16.32 3.74
N GLN A 146 3.09 -17.59 3.78
CA GLN A 146 2.28 -18.76 3.40
C GLN A 146 1.06 -18.98 4.28
N SER A 147 1.13 -18.55 5.55
CA SER A 147 -0.04 -18.62 6.44
C SER A 147 -1.14 -17.62 6.08
N LEU A 148 -0.83 -16.59 5.29
CA LEU A 148 -1.73 -15.50 4.94
C LEU A 148 -2.25 -15.58 3.49
N THR A 149 -1.39 -15.95 2.54
CA THR A 149 -1.72 -15.95 1.11
C THR A 149 -0.91 -16.99 0.33
N PRO A 150 -1.51 -17.62 -0.70
CA PRO A 150 -0.76 -18.43 -1.66
C PRO A 150 -0.02 -17.58 -2.72
N LYS A 151 -0.27 -16.26 -2.81
CA LYS A 151 0.25 -15.36 -3.84
C LYS A 151 1.51 -14.66 -3.35
N ILE A 152 2.63 -15.38 -3.28
CA ILE A 152 3.91 -14.88 -2.76
C ILE A 152 4.90 -14.75 -3.90
N TYR A 153 5.56 -13.61 -3.99
CA TYR A 153 6.54 -13.29 -5.00
C TYR A 153 7.82 -12.74 -4.35
N GLN A 154 8.97 -13.25 -4.77
CA GLN A 154 10.25 -12.65 -4.37
C GLN A 154 10.50 -11.42 -5.24
N LEU A 155 10.88 -10.31 -4.61
CA LEU A 155 11.13 -9.06 -5.32
C LEU A 155 12.16 -8.22 -4.55
N SER A 156 13.19 -7.78 -5.27
CA SER A 156 14.23 -6.93 -4.71
C SER A 156 13.71 -5.56 -4.25
N SER A 157 14.42 -4.91 -3.34
CA SER A 157 14.13 -3.53 -2.94
C SER A 157 14.14 -2.56 -4.13
N GLU A 158 15.02 -2.78 -5.10
CA GLU A 158 15.09 -1.95 -6.31
C GLU A 158 13.84 -2.13 -7.17
N ASP A 159 13.41 -3.36 -7.44
CA ASP A 159 12.22 -3.60 -8.27
C ASP A 159 10.93 -3.24 -7.52
N ARG A 160 10.90 -3.38 -6.19
CA ARG A 160 9.76 -2.99 -5.36
C ARG A 160 9.43 -1.50 -5.45
N LYS A 161 10.42 -0.63 -5.65
CA LYS A 161 10.18 0.80 -5.89
C LYS A 161 9.34 1.04 -7.13
N TYR A 162 9.64 0.33 -8.22
CA TYR A 162 8.87 0.45 -9.48
C TYR A 162 7.48 -0.18 -9.34
N LEU A 163 7.38 -1.32 -8.66
CA LEU A 163 6.10 -1.92 -8.34
C LEU A 163 5.22 -0.96 -7.53
N HIS A 164 5.79 -0.34 -6.48
CA HIS A 164 5.08 0.64 -5.66
C HIS A 164 4.68 1.88 -6.47
N LEU A 165 5.57 2.41 -7.32
CA LEU A 165 5.25 3.51 -8.23
C LEU A 165 4.09 3.14 -9.18
N SER A 166 4.09 1.93 -9.73
CA SER A 166 3.00 1.44 -10.57
C SER A 166 1.68 1.38 -9.81
N ALA A 167 1.71 0.96 -8.54
CA ALA A 167 0.53 0.95 -7.67
C ALA A 167 0.00 2.38 -7.37
N VAL A 168 0.87 3.39 -7.30
CA VAL A 168 0.44 4.80 -7.16
C VAL A 168 -0.39 5.19 -8.38
N PHE A 169 0.04 4.87 -9.60
CA PHE A 169 -0.73 5.13 -10.81
C PHE A 169 -2.04 4.34 -10.83
N ALA A 170 -1.99 3.04 -10.60
CA ALA A 170 -3.14 2.14 -10.72
C ALA A 170 -4.19 2.31 -9.60
N CYS A 171 -3.83 2.91 -8.47
CA CYS A 171 -4.72 3.04 -7.31
C CYS A 171 -4.87 4.49 -6.85
N ASN A 172 -3.78 5.15 -6.42
CA ASN A 172 -3.88 6.46 -5.77
C ASN A 172 -4.33 7.56 -6.75
N PHE A 173 -3.74 7.60 -7.95
CA PHE A 173 -4.13 8.58 -8.97
C PHE A 173 -5.51 8.28 -9.54
N VAL A 174 -5.86 7.01 -9.73
CA VAL A 174 -7.22 6.62 -10.14
C VAL A 174 -8.25 7.10 -9.12
N ASN A 175 -8.01 6.86 -7.82
CA ASN A 175 -8.91 7.36 -6.77
C ASN A 175 -9.00 8.89 -6.76
N HIS A 176 -7.90 9.59 -7.04
CA HIS A 176 -7.92 11.05 -7.17
C HIS A 176 -8.76 11.50 -8.38
N CYS A 177 -8.70 10.78 -9.51
CA CYS A 177 -9.58 11.04 -10.65
C CYS A 177 -11.07 10.87 -10.27
N TYR A 178 -11.41 9.87 -9.43
CA TYR A 178 -12.78 9.73 -8.91
C TYR A 178 -13.18 10.91 -8.02
N ALA A 179 -12.28 11.40 -7.15
CA ALA A 179 -12.55 12.56 -6.31
C ALA A 179 -12.79 13.82 -7.16
N VAL A 180 -11.99 14.03 -8.19
CA VAL A 180 -12.18 15.14 -9.15
C VAL A 180 -13.53 15.02 -9.86
N SER A 181 -13.88 13.83 -10.34
CA SER A 181 -15.19 13.58 -10.97
C SER A 181 -16.35 13.87 -10.01
N TYR A 182 -16.23 13.39 -8.74
CA TYR A 182 -17.21 13.69 -7.70
C TYR A 182 -17.40 15.19 -7.49
N ASP A 183 -16.32 15.95 -7.39
CA ASP A 183 -16.37 17.39 -7.14
C ASP A 183 -16.99 18.16 -8.33
N ILE A 184 -16.70 17.75 -9.56
CA ILE A 184 -17.32 18.33 -10.76
C ILE A 184 -18.83 18.07 -10.73
N LEU A 185 -19.27 16.84 -10.57
CA LEU A 185 -20.69 16.47 -10.56
C LEU A 185 -21.46 17.16 -9.44
N LYS A 186 -20.88 17.21 -8.24
CA LYS A 186 -21.46 17.88 -7.07
C LYS A 186 -21.76 19.36 -7.33
N LYS A 187 -20.87 20.08 -8.04
CA LYS A 187 -21.08 21.49 -8.41
C LYS A 187 -22.29 21.69 -9.34
N HIS A 188 -22.65 20.65 -10.09
CA HIS A 188 -23.77 20.68 -11.05
C HIS A 188 -25.01 19.93 -10.55
N GLY A 189 -25.06 19.51 -9.29
CA GLY A 189 -26.21 18.82 -8.70
C GLY A 189 -26.44 17.41 -9.25
N ILE A 190 -25.42 16.79 -9.86
CA ILE A 190 -25.51 15.45 -10.44
C ILE A 190 -24.99 14.44 -9.41
N PRO A 191 -25.76 13.39 -9.06
CA PRO A 191 -25.33 12.38 -8.11
C PRO A 191 -24.16 11.56 -8.67
N PHE A 192 -23.16 11.24 -7.82
CA PHE A 192 -21.94 10.54 -8.24
C PHE A 192 -22.17 9.08 -8.65
N ASP A 193 -23.21 8.46 -8.12
CA ASP A 193 -23.54 7.05 -8.39
C ASP A 193 -23.83 6.77 -9.88
N VAL A 194 -24.21 7.80 -10.67
CA VAL A 194 -24.32 7.66 -12.13
C VAL A 194 -23.01 7.28 -12.82
N MET A 195 -21.86 7.51 -12.17
CA MET A 195 -20.53 7.16 -12.67
C MET A 195 -20.07 5.74 -12.28
N LEU A 196 -20.71 5.11 -11.31
CA LEU A 196 -20.27 3.80 -10.81
C LEU A 196 -20.24 2.72 -11.92
N PRO A 197 -21.26 2.60 -12.81
CA PRO A 197 -21.18 1.63 -13.91
C PRO A 197 -20.01 1.86 -14.87
N LEU A 198 -19.65 3.13 -15.12
CA LEU A 198 -18.51 3.48 -15.98
C LEU A 198 -17.16 3.17 -15.30
N ILE A 199 -17.06 3.42 -14.00
CA ILE A 199 -15.89 3.07 -13.19
C ILE A 199 -15.66 1.55 -13.21
N ASP A 200 -16.71 0.78 -12.95
CA ASP A 200 -16.67 -0.68 -12.96
C ASP A 200 -16.28 -1.24 -14.33
N GLU A 201 -16.83 -0.67 -15.40
CA GLU A 201 -16.50 -1.09 -16.78
C GLU A 201 -15.04 -0.78 -17.11
N THR A 202 -14.53 0.38 -16.72
CA THR A 202 -13.12 0.76 -16.92
C THR A 202 -12.18 -0.22 -16.22
N ALA A 203 -12.49 -0.59 -14.97
CA ALA A 203 -11.71 -1.57 -14.23
C ALA A 203 -11.82 -2.99 -14.82
N ARG A 204 -13.02 -3.40 -15.31
CA ARG A 204 -13.21 -4.74 -15.93
C ARG A 204 -12.47 -4.90 -17.24
N LYS A 205 -12.36 -3.85 -18.04
CA LYS A 205 -11.68 -3.92 -19.35
C LYS A 205 -10.23 -4.34 -19.23
N VAL A 206 -9.49 -3.90 -18.23
CA VAL A 206 -8.06 -4.26 -18.06
C VAL A 206 -7.84 -5.71 -17.62
N HIS A 207 -8.90 -6.48 -17.35
CA HIS A 207 -8.80 -7.94 -17.13
C HIS A 207 -8.78 -8.75 -18.45
N VAL A 208 -9.24 -8.14 -19.56
CA VAL A 208 -9.38 -8.84 -20.85
C VAL A 208 -8.64 -8.16 -22.01
N LEU A 209 -8.28 -6.89 -21.83
CA LEU A 209 -7.51 -6.10 -22.79
C LEU A 209 -6.29 -5.50 -22.09
N THR A 210 -5.25 -5.21 -22.85
CA THR A 210 -4.16 -4.38 -22.32
C THR A 210 -4.68 -2.96 -22.03
N PRO A 211 -4.09 -2.22 -21.08
CA PRO A 211 -4.48 -0.84 -20.80
C PRO A 211 -4.46 0.07 -22.03
N GLN A 212 -3.53 -0.16 -22.96
CA GLN A 212 -3.43 0.58 -24.22
C GLN A 212 -4.59 0.28 -25.16
N GLU A 213 -5.01 -0.99 -25.28
CA GLU A 213 -6.17 -1.39 -26.10
C GLU A 213 -7.50 -0.92 -25.50
N ALA A 214 -7.58 -0.93 -24.17
CA ALA A 214 -8.75 -0.47 -23.42
C ALA A 214 -8.95 1.05 -23.48
N GLN A 215 -7.89 1.82 -23.80
CA GLN A 215 -7.92 3.28 -23.79
C GLN A 215 -8.83 3.84 -24.89
N THR A 216 -9.77 4.69 -24.49
CA THR A 216 -10.72 5.38 -25.38
C THR A 216 -10.75 6.88 -25.08
N GLY A 217 -11.53 7.62 -25.84
CA GLY A 217 -11.82 9.02 -25.58
C GLY A 217 -11.20 9.99 -26.60
N PRO A 218 -11.43 11.31 -26.44
CA PRO A 218 -10.98 12.33 -27.40
C PRO A 218 -9.45 12.47 -27.43
N ALA A 219 -8.76 12.18 -26.33
CA ALA A 219 -7.31 12.28 -26.23
C ALA A 219 -6.59 11.28 -27.15
N VAL A 220 -7.08 10.04 -27.26
CA VAL A 220 -6.51 9.01 -28.17
C VAL A 220 -6.48 9.50 -29.61
N ARG A 221 -7.58 10.13 -30.07
CA ARG A 221 -7.74 10.62 -31.44
C ARG A 221 -7.22 12.05 -31.63
N TYR A 222 -6.66 12.64 -30.58
CA TYR A 222 -6.23 14.04 -30.52
C TYR A 222 -7.30 15.04 -31.01
N ASP A 223 -8.54 14.85 -30.56
CA ASP A 223 -9.64 15.75 -30.86
C ASP A 223 -9.48 17.09 -30.13
N GLN A 224 -8.68 17.97 -30.73
CA GLN A 224 -8.29 19.25 -30.14
C GLN A 224 -9.48 20.15 -29.79
N ASN A 225 -10.59 20.09 -30.57
CA ASN A 225 -11.77 20.91 -30.32
C ASN A 225 -12.44 20.49 -29.00
N VAL A 226 -12.61 19.19 -28.81
CA VAL A 226 -13.18 18.65 -27.57
C VAL A 226 -12.24 18.89 -26.40
N ILE A 227 -10.93 18.64 -26.56
CA ILE A 227 -9.92 18.86 -25.49
C ILE A 227 -9.93 20.33 -25.05
N ARG A 228 -9.91 21.29 -25.99
CA ARG A 228 -9.95 22.73 -25.67
C ARG A 228 -11.26 23.14 -24.98
N ALA A 229 -12.38 22.63 -25.45
CA ALA A 229 -13.68 22.92 -24.84
C ALA A 229 -13.74 22.43 -23.40
N GLN A 230 -13.29 21.19 -23.13
CA GLN A 230 -13.26 20.63 -21.78
C GLN A 230 -12.24 21.32 -20.88
N SER A 231 -11.03 21.64 -21.40
CA SER A 231 -10.02 22.44 -20.67
C SER A 231 -10.57 23.81 -20.26
N SER A 232 -11.38 24.45 -21.11
CA SER A 232 -12.00 25.74 -20.82
C SER A 232 -13.01 25.70 -19.67
N LEU A 233 -13.65 24.55 -19.42
CA LEU A 233 -14.55 24.37 -18.27
C LEU A 233 -13.78 24.38 -16.93
N LEU A 234 -12.45 24.16 -16.95
CA LEU A 234 -11.59 24.12 -15.79
C LEU A 234 -10.83 25.45 -15.54
N ARG A 235 -11.20 26.53 -16.25
CA ARG A 235 -10.50 27.83 -16.18
C ARG A 235 -10.36 28.41 -14.77
N ASP A 236 -11.31 28.11 -13.89
CA ASP A 236 -11.34 28.60 -12.51
C ASP A 236 -10.48 27.74 -11.55
N ASN A 237 -9.88 26.66 -12.06
CA ASN A 237 -8.93 25.79 -11.35
C ASN A 237 -7.69 25.50 -12.22
N PRO A 238 -6.69 26.38 -12.21
CA PRO A 238 -5.52 26.26 -13.11
C PRO A 238 -4.73 24.95 -12.92
N LEU A 239 -4.63 24.45 -11.68
CA LEU A 239 -3.93 23.20 -11.40
C LEU A 239 -4.67 21.99 -12.02
N LEU A 240 -5.98 21.93 -11.85
CA LEU A 240 -6.78 20.86 -12.44
C LEU A 240 -6.80 20.93 -13.97
N LYS A 241 -6.81 22.13 -14.53
CA LYS A 241 -6.66 22.36 -15.97
C LYS A 241 -5.31 21.82 -16.48
N ASP A 242 -4.20 22.12 -15.82
CA ASP A 242 -2.87 21.61 -16.19
C ASP A 242 -2.81 20.07 -16.11
N ILE A 243 -3.36 19.46 -15.07
CA ILE A 243 -3.47 18.00 -14.96
C ILE A 243 -4.25 17.41 -16.15
N TYR A 244 -5.41 17.98 -16.48
CA TYR A 244 -6.23 17.52 -17.59
C TYR A 244 -5.48 17.60 -18.92
N GLU A 245 -4.82 18.72 -19.20
CA GLU A 245 -4.08 18.94 -20.45
C GLU A 245 -2.88 18.00 -20.57
N ARG A 246 -2.10 17.80 -19.47
CA ARG A 246 -0.97 16.86 -19.43
C ARG A 246 -1.39 15.41 -19.59
N MET A 247 -2.45 15.00 -18.92
CA MET A 247 -3.00 13.65 -19.09
C MET A 247 -3.47 13.41 -20.51
N SER A 248 -4.20 14.38 -21.11
CA SER A 248 -4.67 14.28 -22.49
C SER A 248 -3.50 14.18 -23.50
N MET A 249 -2.46 14.97 -23.31
CA MET A 249 -1.26 14.91 -24.12
C MET A 249 -0.51 13.59 -23.97
N ASN A 250 -0.38 13.07 -22.75
CA ASN A 250 0.32 11.80 -22.50
C ASN A 250 -0.44 10.62 -23.09
N ILE A 251 -1.77 10.58 -22.97
CA ILE A 251 -2.62 9.57 -23.60
C ILE A 251 -2.40 9.55 -25.12
N HIS A 252 -2.40 10.73 -25.74
CA HIS A 252 -2.16 10.83 -27.19
C HIS A 252 -0.79 10.26 -27.57
N ARG A 253 0.29 10.70 -26.92
CA ARG A 253 1.65 10.21 -27.20
C ARG A 253 1.76 8.69 -27.07
N MET A 254 1.22 8.13 -25.99
CA MET A 254 1.22 6.67 -25.80
C MET A 254 0.39 5.92 -26.85
N SER A 255 -0.56 6.60 -27.52
CA SER A 255 -1.34 6.00 -28.61
C SER A 255 -0.60 6.00 -29.95
N GLU A 256 0.39 6.89 -30.14
CA GLU A 256 1.24 6.95 -31.34
C GLU A 256 2.39 5.94 -31.34
N GLU A 257 2.77 5.45 -30.14
CA GLU A 257 3.85 4.46 -29.95
C GLU A 257 3.40 3.00 -30.24
N LYS A 258 2.19 2.84 -30.76
CA LYS A 258 1.64 1.56 -31.25
C LYS A 258 2.04 1.34 -32.70
#